data_b56797f0ca0e1796ba710274bec55bec
#
_entry.id   b56797f0ca0e1796ba710274bec55bec
#
_cell.length_a   1.000
_cell.length_b   1.000
_cell.length_c   1.000
_cell.angle_alpha   90.00
_cell.angle_beta   90.00
_cell.angle_gamma   90.00
#
_symmetry.space_group_name_H-M   'P 1'
#
loop_
_entity.id
_entity.type
_entity.pdbx_description
1 polymer ?
#
loop_
_entity_poly.entity_id
_entity_poly.type
_entity_poly.pdbx_seq_one_letter_code
_entity_poly.pdbx_strand_id
1 'polypeptide(L)'
;MAEDLSVAELLFNNGHWLYTGFMCHQVVEKTLKAYWCVCRDDPPYLHDHERIAKGCGLYTKMSEEQKDFLEGIKRLNIEARYQDVKDTVARTLNRETTSALLEQTKEMHAWILEKLKEK
;
A
#
# COMPACT_ATOMS: atom_id res chain seq x y z
N MET A 1 -11.33 3.57 2.63
CA MET A 1 -10.19 2.71 2.97
C MET A 1 -10.60 1.27 3.23
N ALA A 2 -11.55 1.04 4.13
CA ALA A 2 -12.05 -0.31 4.36
C ALA A 2 -12.69 -0.92 3.11
N GLU A 3 -13.35 -0.10 2.31
CA GLU A 3 -13.94 -0.53 1.05
C GLU A 3 -12.87 -0.99 0.06
N ASP A 4 -11.75 -0.28 -0.01
CA ASP A 4 -10.65 -0.64 -0.91
C ASP A 4 -10.02 -1.98 -0.52
N LEU A 5 -9.93 -2.28 0.78
CA LEU A 5 -9.47 -3.57 1.26
C LEU A 5 -10.44 -4.69 0.86
N SER A 6 -11.74 -4.43 0.99
CA SER A 6 -12.77 -5.39 0.58
C SER A 6 -12.68 -5.67 -0.91
N VAL A 7 -12.46 -4.64 -1.72
CA VAL A 7 -12.30 -4.79 -3.17
C VAL A 7 -11.03 -5.58 -3.47
N ALA A 8 -9.93 -5.32 -2.76
CA ALA A 8 -8.69 -6.06 -2.94
C ALA A 8 -8.89 -7.55 -2.65
N GLU A 9 -9.61 -7.88 -1.58
CA GLU A 9 -9.92 -9.27 -1.25
C GLU A 9 -10.78 -9.94 -2.31
N LEU A 10 -11.78 -9.22 -2.81
CA LEU A 10 -12.65 -9.74 -3.87
C LEU A 10 -11.85 -10.03 -5.14
N LEU A 11 -10.98 -9.12 -5.54
CA LEU A 11 -10.11 -9.29 -6.70
C LEU A 11 -9.17 -10.48 -6.50
N PHE A 12 -8.60 -10.62 -5.31
CA PHE A 12 -7.75 -11.74 -4.98
C PHE A 12 -8.49 -13.06 -5.09
N ASN A 13 -9.69 -13.14 -4.54
CA ASN A 13 -10.50 -14.37 -4.56
C ASN A 13 -10.90 -14.77 -5.97
N ASN A 14 -10.89 -13.84 -6.91
CA ASN A 14 -11.22 -14.08 -8.30
C ASN A 14 -9.99 -14.18 -9.21
N GLY A 15 -8.79 -14.23 -8.64
CA GLY A 15 -7.56 -14.47 -9.38
C GLY A 15 -7.01 -13.26 -10.14
N HIS A 16 -7.45 -12.06 -9.80
CA HIS A 16 -6.98 -10.82 -10.44
C HIS A 16 -5.77 -10.26 -9.70
N TRP A 17 -4.61 -10.91 -9.88
CA TRP A 17 -3.41 -10.60 -9.10
C TRP A 17 -2.92 -9.16 -9.28
N LEU A 18 -2.83 -8.71 -10.53
CA LEU A 18 -2.33 -7.36 -10.82
C LEU A 18 -3.21 -6.28 -10.19
N TYR A 19 -4.54 -6.42 -10.35
CA TYR A 19 -5.47 -5.43 -9.80
C TYR A 19 -5.54 -5.50 -8.27
N THR A 20 -5.35 -6.67 -7.70
CA THR A 20 -5.22 -6.82 -6.24
C THR A 20 -4.02 -6.00 -5.75
N GLY A 21 -2.87 -6.14 -6.42
CA GLY A 21 -1.67 -5.38 -6.08
C GLY A 21 -1.87 -3.88 -6.19
N PHE A 22 -2.55 -3.44 -7.24
CA PHE A 22 -2.87 -2.02 -7.43
C PHE A 22 -3.75 -1.51 -6.29
N MET A 23 -4.77 -2.27 -5.89
CA MET A 23 -5.64 -1.87 -4.78
C MET A 23 -4.89 -1.84 -3.46
N CYS A 24 -3.96 -2.76 -3.23
CA CYS A 24 -3.11 -2.72 -2.06
C CYS A 24 -2.29 -1.44 -2.01
N HIS A 25 -1.72 -1.03 -3.14
CA HIS A 25 -1.00 0.24 -3.25
C HIS A 25 -1.90 1.41 -2.86
N GLN A 26 -3.14 1.43 -3.36
CA GLN A 26 -4.11 2.50 -3.06
C GLN A 26 -4.48 2.53 -1.58
N VAL A 27 -4.69 1.36 -0.97
CA VAL A 27 -5.03 1.29 0.45
C VAL A 27 -3.92 1.90 1.30
N VAL A 28 -2.66 1.55 1.04
CA VAL A 28 -1.54 2.07 1.80
C VAL A 28 -1.42 3.58 1.62
N GLU A 29 -1.54 4.05 0.38
CA GLU A 29 -1.45 5.49 0.08
C GLU A 29 -2.53 6.28 0.83
N LYS A 30 -3.79 5.84 0.74
CA LYS A 30 -4.91 6.52 1.38
C LYS A 30 -4.77 6.51 2.90
N THR A 31 -4.31 5.40 3.46
CA THR A 31 -4.16 5.27 4.91
C THR A 31 -3.05 6.19 5.42
N LEU A 32 -1.93 6.27 4.70
CA LEU A 32 -0.84 7.18 5.05
C LEU A 32 -1.28 8.64 4.94
N LYS A 33 -2.04 8.97 3.89
CA LYS A 33 -2.55 10.35 3.73
C LYS A 33 -3.57 10.71 4.80
N ALA A 34 -4.38 9.76 5.25
CA ALA A 34 -5.30 9.99 6.35
C ALA A 34 -4.54 10.32 7.63
N TYR A 35 -3.45 9.61 7.91
CA TYR A 35 -2.59 9.92 9.05
C TYR A 35 -1.96 11.30 8.91
N TRP A 36 -1.50 11.62 7.69
CA TRP A 36 -0.94 12.94 7.40
C TRP A 36 -1.92 14.06 7.76
N CYS A 37 -3.20 13.91 7.36
CA CYS A 37 -4.23 14.91 7.64
C CYS A 37 -4.46 15.16 9.13
N VAL A 38 -4.28 14.11 9.95
CA VAL A 38 -4.41 14.23 11.41
C VAL A 38 -3.21 14.94 12.02
N CYS A 39 -2.01 14.68 11.50
CA CYS A 39 -0.76 15.21 12.05
C CYS A 39 -0.37 16.57 11.49
N ARG A 40 -0.81 16.86 10.28
CA ARG A 40 -0.43 18.08 9.55
C ARG A 40 -1.67 18.65 8.86
N ASP A 41 -1.43 19.36 7.76
CA ASP A 41 -2.52 19.97 6.98
C ASP A 41 -2.98 19.05 5.84
N ASP A 42 -3.23 19.62 4.67
CA ASP A 42 -3.63 18.88 3.49
C ASP A 42 -2.57 17.87 3.08
N PRO A 43 -2.98 16.67 2.62
CA PRO A 43 -2.01 15.68 2.19
C PRO A 43 -1.30 16.12 0.91
N PRO A 44 -0.04 15.70 0.71
CA PRO A 44 0.70 16.08 -0.50
C PRO A 44 0.18 15.33 -1.73
N TYR A 45 0.41 15.90 -2.89
CA TYR A 45 0.13 15.25 -4.17
C TYR A 45 1.27 14.28 -4.51
N LEU A 46 1.52 13.33 -3.61
CA LEU A 46 2.57 12.33 -3.76
C LEU A 46 1.94 10.94 -3.79
N HIS A 47 2.57 10.05 -4.55
CA HIS A 47 2.18 8.64 -4.59
C HIS A 47 3.29 7.75 -4.04
N ASP A 48 4.37 8.36 -3.57
CA ASP A 48 5.51 7.66 -2.98
C ASP A 48 5.24 7.46 -1.48
N HIS A 49 4.93 6.24 -1.10
CA HIS A 49 4.57 5.89 0.27
C HIS A 49 5.67 6.24 1.26
N GLU A 50 6.93 6.02 0.89
CA GLU A 50 8.06 6.32 1.75
C GLU A 50 8.13 7.80 2.08
N ARG A 51 7.96 8.66 1.06
CA ARG A 51 7.99 10.11 1.26
C ARG A 51 6.82 10.59 2.11
N ILE A 52 5.64 10.01 1.91
CA ILE A 52 4.47 10.35 2.72
C ILE A 52 4.72 9.93 4.17
N ALA A 53 5.21 8.72 4.39
CA ALA A 53 5.49 8.20 5.73
C ALA A 53 6.57 9.03 6.44
N LYS A 54 7.61 9.44 5.73
CA LYS A 54 8.65 10.30 6.29
C LYS A 54 8.10 11.66 6.69
N GLY A 55 7.27 12.25 5.83
CA GLY A 55 6.72 13.58 6.07
C GLY A 55 5.80 13.66 7.26
N CYS A 56 5.08 12.59 7.59
CA CYS A 56 4.17 12.56 8.73
C CYS A 56 4.77 11.91 9.99
N GLY A 57 6.05 11.50 9.93
CA GLY A 57 6.75 10.97 11.09
C GLY A 57 6.54 9.50 11.37
N LEU A 58 5.79 8.80 10.52
CA LEU A 58 5.57 7.35 10.71
C LEU A 58 6.77 6.50 10.35
N TYR A 59 7.57 6.95 9.38
CA TYR A 59 8.66 6.14 8.84
C TYR A 59 9.67 5.73 9.91
N THR A 60 10.01 6.63 10.82
CA THR A 60 10.95 6.35 11.89
C THR A 60 10.43 5.33 12.90
N LYS A 61 9.12 5.13 12.94
CA LYS A 61 8.47 4.17 13.84
C LYS A 61 8.29 2.80 13.20
N MET A 62 8.58 2.70 11.90
CA MET A 62 8.41 1.44 11.16
C MET A 62 9.55 0.47 11.39
N SER A 63 9.22 -0.83 11.38
CA SER A 63 10.22 -1.89 11.40
C SER A 63 10.89 -1.99 10.02
N GLU A 64 12.00 -2.71 9.93
CA GLU A 64 12.67 -2.93 8.66
C GLU A 64 11.78 -3.69 7.69
N GLU A 65 10.98 -4.62 8.19
CA GLU A 65 10.02 -5.36 7.35
C GLU A 65 8.98 -4.43 6.75
N GLN A 66 8.47 -3.48 7.54
CA GLN A 66 7.51 -2.50 7.05
C GLN A 66 8.12 -1.57 6.01
N LYS A 67 9.37 -1.15 6.21
CA LYS A 67 10.08 -0.31 5.25
C LYS A 67 10.32 -1.06 3.94
N ASP A 68 10.69 -2.34 4.03
CA ASP A 68 10.89 -3.19 2.86
C ASP A 68 9.57 -3.38 2.10
N PHE A 69 8.46 -3.52 2.83
CA PHE A 69 7.14 -3.61 2.23
C PHE A 69 6.81 -2.35 1.40
N LEU A 70 7.08 -1.17 1.96
CA LEU A 70 6.83 0.08 1.24
C LEU A 70 7.66 0.17 -0.04
N GLU A 71 8.92 -0.25 0.02
CA GLU A 71 9.80 -0.25 -1.15
C GLU A 71 9.29 -1.22 -2.22
N GLY A 72 8.83 -2.38 -1.81
CA GLY A 72 8.29 -3.39 -2.73
C GLY A 72 6.99 -2.94 -3.40
N ILE A 73 6.08 -2.35 -2.63
CA ILE A 73 4.78 -1.95 -3.16
C ILE A 73 4.86 -0.72 -4.07
N LYS A 74 5.93 0.07 -3.94
CA LYS A 74 6.17 1.23 -4.77
C LYS A 74 6.20 0.87 -6.26
N ARG A 75 6.74 -0.28 -6.59
CA ARG A 75 6.84 -0.76 -7.97
C ARG A 75 5.48 -0.90 -8.63
N LEU A 76 4.47 -1.29 -7.87
CA LEU A 76 3.14 -1.56 -8.43
C LEU A 76 2.50 -0.32 -9.04
N ASN A 77 2.77 0.86 -8.49
CA ASN A 77 2.22 2.09 -9.06
C ASN A 77 2.89 2.47 -10.37
N ILE A 78 4.21 2.37 -10.44
CA ILE A 78 4.98 2.70 -11.65
C ILE A 78 4.65 1.72 -12.75
N GLU A 79 4.63 0.44 -12.43
CA GLU A 79 4.46 -0.65 -13.38
C GLU A 79 3.07 -0.70 -13.98
N ALA A 80 2.06 -0.21 -13.26
CA ALA A 80 0.70 -0.14 -13.77
C ALA A 80 0.53 0.91 -14.87
N ARG A 81 1.47 1.84 -15.02
CA ARG A 81 1.40 2.92 -16.01
C ARG A 81 2.02 2.54 -17.36
N TYR A 82 2.96 1.59 -17.38
CA TYR A 82 3.70 1.21 -18.57
C TYR A 82 3.41 -0.22 -18.95
N GLN A 83 3.01 -0.44 -20.20
CA GLN A 83 2.60 -1.76 -20.68
C GLN A 83 3.66 -2.85 -20.48
N ASP A 84 4.91 -2.55 -20.84
CA ASP A 84 6.00 -3.52 -20.73
C ASP A 84 6.28 -3.91 -19.28
N VAL A 85 6.23 -2.94 -18.39
CA VAL A 85 6.46 -3.15 -16.96
C VAL A 85 5.27 -3.87 -16.35
N LYS A 86 4.05 -3.55 -16.82
CA LYS A 86 2.83 -4.21 -16.38
C LYS A 86 2.88 -5.71 -16.64
N ASP A 87 3.39 -6.11 -17.81
CA ASP A 87 3.53 -7.53 -18.15
C ASP A 87 4.55 -8.22 -17.23
N THR A 88 5.64 -7.52 -16.89
CA THR A 88 6.65 -8.04 -15.97
C THR A 88 6.07 -8.28 -14.58
N VAL A 89 5.29 -7.33 -14.06
CA VAL A 89 4.60 -7.46 -12.78
C VAL A 89 3.62 -8.62 -12.81
N ALA A 90 2.84 -8.71 -13.89
CA ALA A 90 1.85 -9.78 -14.03
C ALA A 90 2.51 -11.16 -13.98
N ARG A 91 3.75 -11.27 -14.47
CA ARG A 91 4.50 -12.54 -14.43
C ARG A 91 5.02 -12.87 -13.04
N THR A 92 5.33 -11.86 -12.23
CA THR A 92 5.86 -12.06 -10.88
C THR A 92 4.75 -12.24 -9.85
N LEU A 93 3.55 -11.75 -10.14
CA LEU A 93 2.41 -11.88 -9.25
C LEU A 93 1.69 -13.21 -9.50
N ASN A 94 1.60 -14.00 -8.45
CA ASN A 94 0.83 -15.24 -8.46
C ASN A 94 0.02 -15.27 -7.17
N ARG A 95 -0.69 -16.38 -6.95
CA ARG A 95 -1.54 -16.50 -5.75
C ARG A 95 -0.75 -16.33 -4.47
N GLU A 96 0.42 -16.94 -4.37
CA GLU A 96 1.24 -16.91 -3.16
C GLU A 96 1.79 -15.53 -2.87
N THR A 97 2.42 -14.89 -3.88
CA THR A 97 3.01 -13.56 -3.71
C THR A 97 1.95 -12.51 -3.47
N THR A 98 0.81 -12.62 -4.15
CA THR A 98 -0.31 -11.68 -3.98
C THR A 98 -0.98 -11.85 -2.62
N SER A 99 -1.09 -13.10 -2.15
CA SER A 99 -1.62 -13.38 -0.81
C SER A 99 -0.75 -12.74 0.27
N ALA A 100 0.57 -12.87 0.14
CA ALA A 100 1.51 -12.27 1.08
C ALA A 100 1.40 -10.75 1.05
N LEU A 101 1.29 -10.17 -0.15
CA LEU A 101 1.13 -8.73 -0.32
C LEU A 101 -0.16 -8.24 0.35
N LEU A 102 -1.25 -8.95 0.14
CA LEU A 102 -2.54 -8.59 0.73
C LEU A 102 -2.49 -8.64 2.26
N GLU A 103 -1.87 -9.67 2.83
CA GLU A 103 -1.73 -9.80 4.28
C GLU A 103 -0.86 -8.67 4.85
N GLN A 104 0.25 -8.36 4.20
CA GLN A 104 1.11 -7.25 4.62
C GLN A 104 0.40 -5.91 4.53
N THR A 105 -0.45 -5.75 3.53
CA THR A 105 -1.27 -4.54 3.36
C THR A 105 -2.25 -4.40 4.51
N LYS A 106 -2.91 -5.49 4.89
CA LYS A 106 -3.84 -5.50 6.02
C LYS A 106 -3.12 -5.16 7.33
N GLU A 107 -1.94 -5.71 7.54
CA GLU A 107 -1.14 -5.44 8.73
C GLU A 107 -0.71 -3.98 8.78
N MET A 108 -0.25 -3.43 7.66
CA MET A 108 0.14 -2.03 7.57
C MET A 108 -1.03 -1.10 7.84
N HIS A 109 -2.18 -1.39 7.24
CA HIS A 109 -3.41 -0.63 7.44
C HIS A 109 -3.81 -0.61 8.93
N ALA A 110 -3.82 -1.78 9.57
CA ALA A 110 -4.17 -1.90 10.98
C ALA A 110 -3.16 -1.16 11.87
N TRP A 111 -1.87 -1.26 11.56
CA TRP A 111 -0.82 -0.59 12.31
C TRP A 111 -0.97 0.93 12.25
N ILE A 112 -1.22 1.48 11.06
CA ILE A 112 -1.40 2.93 10.90
C ILE A 112 -2.65 3.38 11.64
N LEU A 113 -3.75 2.61 11.58
CA LEU A 113 -4.97 2.95 12.32
C LEU A 113 -4.74 2.96 13.83
N GLU A 114 -3.91 2.05 14.35
CA GLU A 114 -3.53 2.07 15.76
C GLU A 114 -2.76 3.34 16.11
N LYS A 115 -1.84 3.76 15.24
CA LYS A 115 -1.11 5.02 15.42
C LYS A 115 -2.03 6.23 15.40
N LEU A 116 -3.09 6.18 14.57
CA LEU A 116 -4.10 7.24 14.54
C LEU A 116 -4.84 7.36 15.88
N LYS A 117 -5.12 6.24 16.53
CA LYS A 117 -5.80 6.22 17.82
C LYS A 117 -4.95 6.83 18.93
N GLU A 118 -3.64 6.83 18.77
CA GLU A 118 -2.71 7.41 19.74
C GLU A 118 -2.63 8.95 19.65
N LYS A 119 -3.26 9.54 18.65
CA LYS A 119 -3.25 11.00 18.43
C LYS A 119 -4.41 11.73 19.12
#